data_50e4665ac865e230d1a7154a5615f50e
#
_entry.id   50e4665ac865e230d1a7154a5615f50e
#
_cell.length_a   1.000
_cell.length_b   1.000
_cell.length_c   1.000
_cell.angle_alpha   90.00
_cell.angle_beta   90.00
_cell.angle_gamma   90.00
#
_symmetry.space_group_name_H-M   'P 1'
#
loop_
_entity.id
_entity.type
_entity.pdbx_description
1 polymer ?
#
loop_
_entity_poly.entity_id
_entity_poly.type
_entity_poly.pdbx_seq_one_letter_code
_entity_poly.pdbx_strand_id
1 'polypeptide(L)'
;MRSERNDTTEEAGIIVRGLGKRYRNDRQVLADVHFTVRKGETVGIIGRNGAGKSTLLKILAGALEPTEGSVRMRGTCRAVLELGAAFHPDCTGRENLRLQADLWGISAGERQQFMEEALRFAGIGQAAEAPVRTYSTGMFVRLAFAAAVCSTPEILLVDEALSVGDAAFQKKCYARMREISEHTSLVLVSHDLHALTRFCSRILVMDSGRIVFDGPAREAVDVYYRILQAAERAENGLREVRTDDPVYGDRESGVPEESFLRPADPTCMSGEGRIRVRRFAYTVDGVPFAGSIREGQEVGVALEVLSETDTDLLIVGYQVRDRCGTEIFGETQVTSRAESPEDTKQRAPRRRIRRGTSLIRFCFRWPGVREGMYFLTPGIGIGEDVLRQKEQCWLNDAIRLDSSAGGRLIYGMFNVPMEAFRIAEVPARKGPADGKEQG
;
A
#
# COMPACT_ATOMS: atom_id res chain seq x y z
N MET A 1 -35.74 17.57 12.40
CA MET A 1 -34.61 16.67 12.03
C MET A 1 -35.12 15.38 11.35
N ARG A 2 -35.89 15.46 10.26
CA ARG A 2 -36.36 14.30 9.46
C ARG A 2 -36.20 14.51 7.95
N SER A 3 -35.61 15.63 7.50
CA SER A 3 -35.53 16.01 6.09
C SER A 3 -34.18 15.64 5.39
N GLU A 4 -33.11 15.40 6.15
CA GLU A 4 -31.77 15.14 5.53
C GLU A 4 -31.50 13.67 5.19
N ARG A 5 -32.36 12.72 5.60
CA ARG A 5 -32.17 11.28 5.30
C ARG A 5 -32.77 10.82 3.98
N ASN A 6 -33.59 11.63 3.30
CA ASN A 6 -34.21 11.23 2.03
C ASN A 6 -33.42 11.62 0.79
N ASP A 7 -32.62 12.68 0.84
CA ASP A 7 -31.88 13.18 -0.34
C ASP A 7 -30.70 12.27 -0.74
N THR A 8 -30.02 11.66 0.25
CA THR A 8 -28.89 10.75 0.00
C THR A 8 -29.26 9.41 -0.63
N THR A 9 -30.55 9.07 -0.64
CA THR A 9 -31.04 7.78 -1.18
C THR A 9 -31.31 7.85 -2.69
N GLU A 10 -31.54 9.03 -3.25
CA GLU A 10 -31.83 9.21 -4.69
C GLU A 10 -30.55 9.20 -5.54
N GLU A 11 -29.42 9.65 -5.00
CA GLU A 11 -28.10 9.66 -5.68
C GLU A 11 -27.27 8.38 -5.46
N ALA A 12 -27.73 7.41 -4.69
CA ALA A 12 -26.98 6.20 -4.39
C ALA A 12 -27.09 5.19 -5.53
N GLY A 13 -25.92 4.75 -6.06
CA GLY A 13 -25.76 3.63 -6.98
C GLY A 13 -25.91 2.27 -6.29
N ILE A 14 -25.37 2.13 -5.06
CA ILE A 14 -25.43 0.90 -4.26
C ILE A 14 -25.91 1.27 -2.83
N ILE A 15 -26.88 0.51 -2.33
CA ILE A 15 -27.37 0.64 -0.94
C ILE A 15 -27.36 -0.74 -0.31
N VAL A 16 -26.62 -0.90 0.79
CA VAL A 16 -26.55 -2.13 1.60
C VAL A 16 -27.10 -1.84 2.99
N ARG A 17 -28.07 -2.65 3.44
CA ARG A 17 -28.73 -2.47 4.73
C ARG A 17 -28.83 -3.78 5.50
N GLY A 18 -28.21 -3.84 6.68
CA GLY A 18 -28.28 -4.97 7.62
C GLY A 18 -27.83 -6.30 7.01
N LEU A 19 -26.85 -6.24 6.08
CA LEU A 19 -26.48 -7.40 5.30
C LEU A 19 -25.78 -8.43 6.18
N GLY A 20 -26.36 -9.65 6.23
CA GLY A 20 -25.80 -10.81 6.90
C GLY A 20 -25.68 -12.01 5.95
N LYS A 21 -24.62 -12.80 6.17
CA LYS A 21 -24.45 -14.09 5.48
C LYS A 21 -23.99 -15.16 6.45
N ARG A 22 -24.80 -16.24 6.50
CA ARG A 22 -24.52 -17.46 7.24
C ARG A 22 -24.53 -18.65 6.29
N TYR A 23 -23.52 -19.48 6.36
CA TYR A 23 -23.44 -20.70 5.56
C TYR A 23 -24.07 -21.91 6.29
N ARG A 24 -24.32 -23.01 5.57
CA ARG A 24 -25.01 -24.22 6.08
C ARG A 24 -24.37 -24.84 7.33
N ASN A 25 -23.09 -24.59 7.58
CA ASN A 25 -22.37 -25.06 8.78
C ASN A 25 -22.48 -24.07 9.96
N ASP A 26 -23.49 -23.21 9.97
CA ASP A 26 -23.73 -22.13 10.95
C ASP A 26 -22.62 -21.08 11.07
N ARG A 27 -21.66 -21.09 10.12
CA ARG A 27 -20.58 -20.10 10.07
C ARG A 27 -21.10 -18.77 9.55
N GLN A 28 -21.18 -17.78 10.44
CA GLN A 28 -21.48 -16.42 10.06
C GLN A 28 -20.24 -15.77 9.44
N VAL A 29 -20.38 -15.27 8.21
CA VAL A 29 -19.28 -14.62 7.46
C VAL A 29 -19.50 -13.13 7.30
N LEU A 30 -20.76 -12.69 7.24
CA LEU A 30 -21.13 -11.28 7.28
C LEU A 30 -22.19 -11.04 8.36
N ALA A 31 -22.07 -9.93 9.08
CA ALA A 31 -22.94 -9.59 10.18
C ALA A 31 -23.24 -8.09 10.19
N ASP A 32 -24.49 -7.74 9.92
CA ASP A 32 -25.02 -6.38 10.04
C ASP A 32 -24.21 -5.32 9.26
N VAL A 33 -23.91 -5.61 7.99
CA VAL A 33 -23.14 -4.71 7.12
C VAL A 33 -24.03 -3.64 6.52
N HIS A 34 -23.65 -2.38 6.70
CA HIS A 34 -24.34 -1.21 6.19
C HIS A 34 -23.39 -0.26 5.49
N PHE A 35 -23.67 0.12 4.26
CA PHE A 35 -22.99 1.21 3.55
C PHE A 35 -23.78 1.62 2.31
N THR A 36 -23.39 2.76 1.74
CA THR A 36 -23.91 3.25 0.46
C THR A 36 -22.75 3.65 -0.43
N VAL A 37 -22.90 3.48 -1.74
CA VAL A 37 -21.96 4.03 -2.74
C VAL A 37 -22.77 4.97 -3.63
N ARG A 38 -22.32 6.20 -3.76
CA ARG A 38 -22.96 7.20 -4.64
C ARG A 38 -22.65 6.92 -6.09
N LYS A 39 -23.49 7.45 -6.99
CA LYS A 39 -23.19 7.40 -8.43
C LYS A 39 -21.84 8.07 -8.72
N GLY A 40 -20.96 7.39 -9.48
CA GLY A 40 -19.63 7.89 -9.78
C GLY A 40 -18.64 7.89 -8.63
N GLU A 41 -19.00 7.31 -7.47
CA GLU A 41 -18.08 7.21 -6.33
C GLU A 41 -17.18 5.98 -6.49
N THR A 42 -15.88 6.14 -6.17
CA THR A 42 -14.94 5.04 -6.06
C THR A 42 -14.69 4.73 -4.58
N VAL A 43 -15.12 3.53 -4.15
CA VAL A 43 -14.99 3.06 -2.76
C VAL A 43 -14.06 1.86 -2.71
N GLY A 44 -13.07 1.91 -1.81
CA GLY A 44 -12.19 0.79 -1.49
C GLY A 44 -12.77 -0.10 -0.40
N ILE A 45 -12.47 -1.38 -0.44
CA ILE A 45 -12.75 -2.31 0.65
C ILE A 45 -11.46 -3.02 1.02
N ILE A 46 -11.07 -2.93 2.29
CA ILE A 46 -9.90 -3.60 2.83
C ILE A 46 -10.25 -4.40 4.07
N GLY A 47 -9.47 -5.42 4.39
CA GLY A 47 -9.64 -6.27 5.57
C GLY A 47 -8.76 -7.51 5.48
N ARG A 48 -8.55 -8.17 6.62
CA ARG A 48 -7.77 -9.42 6.71
C ARG A 48 -8.36 -10.53 5.82
N ASN A 49 -7.56 -11.58 5.59
CA ASN A 49 -8.06 -12.80 4.97
C ASN A 49 -9.17 -13.39 5.85
N GLY A 50 -10.28 -13.76 5.23
CA GLY A 50 -11.45 -14.25 5.95
C GLY A 50 -12.38 -13.16 6.55
N ALA A 51 -12.09 -11.86 6.38
CA ALA A 51 -12.97 -10.77 6.85
C ALA A 51 -14.33 -10.69 6.14
N GLY A 52 -14.55 -11.46 5.07
CA GLY A 52 -15.82 -11.51 4.34
C GLY A 52 -15.86 -10.70 3.05
N LYS A 53 -14.75 -10.08 2.61
CA LYS A 53 -14.68 -9.19 1.42
C LYS A 53 -15.22 -9.85 0.16
N SER A 54 -14.71 -11.02 -0.24
CA SER A 54 -15.15 -11.73 -1.45
C SER A 54 -16.60 -12.24 -1.33
N THR A 55 -17.06 -12.58 -0.11
CA THR A 55 -18.47 -12.92 0.13
C THR A 55 -19.37 -11.71 -0.09
N LEU A 56 -18.96 -10.53 0.41
CA LEU A 56 -19.67 -9.28 0.17
C LEU A 56 -19.75 -8.95 -1.32
N LEU A 57 -18.64 -9.04 -2.04
CA LEU A 57 -18.63 -8.80 -3.49
C LEU A 57 -19.50 -9.79 -4.28
N LYS A 58 -19.49 -11.08 -3.91
CA LYS A 58 -20.36 -12.09 -4.55
C LYS A 58 -21.84 -11.77 -4.33
N ILE A 59 -22.21 -11.25 -3.17
CA ILE A 59 -23.59 -10.80 -2.91
C ILE A 59 -23.92 -9.54 -3.72
N LEU A 60 -23.02 -8.55 -3.77
CA LEU A 60 -23.20 -7.37 -4.61
C LEU A 60 -23.33 -7.73 -6.10
N ALA A 61 -22.57 -8.70 -6.57
CA ALA A 61 -22.64 -9.19 -7.95
C ALA A 61 -23.89 -10.03 -8.26
N GLY A 62 -24.73 -10.34 -7.25
CA GLY A 62 -25.87 -11.21 -7.40
C GLY A 62 -25.55 -12.69 -7.55
N ALA A 63 -24.28 -13.09 -7.40
CA ALA A 63 -23.83 -14.49 -7.47
C ALA A 63 -24.10 -15.27 -6.17
N LEU A 64 -24.42 -14.58 -5.09
CA LEU A 64 -24.74 -15.18 -3.79
C LEU A 64 -25.86 -14.42 -3.12
N GLU A 65 -26.88 -15.12 -2.64
CA GLU A 65 -27.97 -14.49 -1.88
C GLU A 65 -27.54 -14.22 -0.43
N PRO A 66 -27.92 -13.07 0.14
CA PRO A 66 -27.75 -12.80 1.57
C PRO A 66 -28.67 -13.68 2.40
N THR A 67 -28.32 -13.92 3.67
CA THR A 67 -29.22 -14.60 4.64
C THR A 67 -30.12 -13.59 5.35
N GLU A 68 -29.60 -12.37 5.55
CA GLU A 68 -30.29 -11.28 6.23
C GLU A 68 -30.00 -9.96 5.51
N GLY A 69 -30.91 -9.00 5.66
CA GLY A 69 -30.74 -7.66 5.09
C GLY A 69 -31.07 -7.58 3.61
N SER A 70 -30.58 -6.53 2.96
CA SER A 70 -30.88 -6.28 1.55
C SER A 70 -29.79 -5.48 0.86
N VAL A 71 -29.64 -5.73 -0.45
CA VAL A 71 -28.82 -4.95 -1.38
C VAL A 71 -29.74 -4.36 -2.45
N ARG A 72 -29.56 -3.08 -2.73
CA ARG A 72 -30.21 -2.41 -3.87
C ARG A 72 -29.14 -1.76 -4.73
N MET A 73 -29.15 -2.06 -6.02
CA MET A 73 -28.28 -1.45 -7.01
C MET A 73 -29.13 -0.76 -8.07
N ARG A 74 -28.68 0.39 -8.53
CA ARG A 74 -29.33 1.17 -9.59
C ARG A 74 -28.37 1.29 -10.77
N GLY A 75 -28.71 0.64 -11.86
CA GLY A 75 -27.95 0.62 -13.09
C GLY A 75 -27.32 -0.74 -13.40
N THR A 76 -26.61 -0.78 -14.52
CA THR A 76 -25.94 -1.98 -15.01
C THR A 76 -24.71 -2.27 -14.15
N CYS A 77 -24.64 -3.47 -13.57
CA CYS A 77 -23.49 -3.91 -12.77
C CYS A 77 -22.64 -4.92 -13.55
N ARG A 78 -21.32 -4.76 -13.45
CA ARG A 78 -20.34 -5.75 -13.89
C ARG A 78 -19.42 -6.09 -12.74
N ALA A 79 -19.02 -7.34 -12.67
CA ALA A 79 -18.14 -7.83 -11.61
C ALA A 79 -16.94 -8.56 -12.21
N VAL A 80 -15.76 -8.15 -11.77
CA VAL A 80 -14.48 -8.79 -12.06
C VAL A 80 -14.08 -9.56 -10.82
N LEU A 81 -14.83 -10.65 -10.52
CA LEU A 81 -14.61 -11.49 -9.32
C LEU A 81 -13.69 -12.68 -9.61
N GLU A 82 -13.93 -13.33 -10.75
CA GLU A 82 -13.13 -14.45 -11.24
C GLU A 82 -12.91 -14.15 -12.72
N LEU A 83 -11.74 -13.62 -13.08
CA LEU A 83 -11.41 -13.20 -14.43
C LEU A 83 -11.65 -14.34 -15.43
N GLY A 84 -12.57 -14.12 -16.37
CA GLY A 84 -12.87 -15.09 -17.42
C GLY A 84 -13.70 -16.30 -17.03
N ALA A 85 -14.34 -16.31 -15.85
CA ALA A 85 -15.19 -17.43 -15.41
C ALA A 85 -16.32 -17.78 -16.40
N ALA A 86 -16.77 -16.79 -17.18
CA ALA A 86 -17.78 -16.99 -18.22
C ALA A 86 -17.20 -17.29 -19.61
N PHE A 87 -15.89 -17.44 -19.75
CA PHE A 87 -15.27 -17.73 -21.04
C PHE A 87 -15.31 -19.25 -21.32
N HIS A 88 -15.80 -19.59 -22.49
CA HIS A 88 -15.81 -20.98 -22.95
C HIS A 88 -14.43 -21.34 -23.54
N PRO A 89 -13.77 -22.39 -23.04
CA PRO A 89 -12.39 -22.70 -23.40
C PRO A 89 -12.19 -23.04 -24.87
N ASP A 90 -13.18 -23.64 -25.52
CA ASP A 90 -13.12 -24.05 -26.93
C ASP A 90 -13.52 -22.94 -27.92
N CYS A 91 -14.08 -21.85 -27.45
CA CYS A 91 -14.37 -20.68 -28.25
C CYS A 91 -13.16 -19.77 -28.40
N THR A 92 -13.07 -19.04 -29.53
CA THR A 92 -12.05 -18.02 -29.75
C THR A 92 -12.23 -16.84 -28.79
N GLY A 93 -11.21 -15.98 -28.65
CA GLY A 93 -11.32 -14.77 -27.85
C GLY A 93 -12.44 -13.85 -28.36
N ARG A 94 -12.60 -13.75 -29.67
CA ARG A 94 -13.67 -12.97 -30.33
C ARG A 94 -15.05 -13.53 -30.02
N GLU A 95 -15.22 -14.85 -30.12
CA GLU A 95 -16.50 -15.53 -29.80
C GLU A 95 -16.84 -15.37 -28.32
N ASN A 96 -15.86 -15.47 -27.42
CA ASN A 96 -16.07 -15.25 -25.99
C ASN A 96 -16.50 -13.82 -25.68
N LEU A 97 -15.92 -12.81 -26.33
CA LEU A 97 -16.39 -11.42 -26.18
C LEU A 97 -17.84 -11.25 -26.71
N ARG A 98 -18.18 -11.94 -27.77
CA ARG A 98 -19.57 -11.92 -28.30
C ARG A 98 -20.54 -12.55 -27.29
N LEU A 99 -20.21 -13.75 -26.78
CA LEU A 99 -21.00 -14.39 -25.73
C LEU A 99 -21.16 -13.51 -24.49
N GLN A 100 -20.06 -12.85 -24.10
CA GLN A 100 -20.06 -11.92 -22.96
C GLN A 100 -20.96 -10.70 -23.22
N ALA A 101 -20.94 -10.16 -24.44
CA ALA A 101 -21.82 -9.06 -24.85
C ALA A 101 -23.29 -9.46 -24.75
N ASP A 102 -23.63 -10.68 -25.23
CA ASP A 102 -24.98 -11.22 -25.16
C ASP A 102 -25.44 -11.42 -23.70
N LEU A 103 -24.60 -12.00 -22.87
CA LEU A 103 -24.86 -12.18 -21.43
C LEU A 103 -25.07 -10.86 -20.68
N TRP A 104 -24.37 -9.83 -21.10
CA TRP A 104 -24.45 -8.51 -20.48
C TRP A 104 -25.56 -7.62 -21.08
N GLY A 105 -26.27 -8.10 -22.12
CA GLY A 105 -27.33 -7.37 -22.75
C GLY A 105 -26.83 -6.14 -23.54
N ILE A 106 -25.59 -6.17 -24.05
CA ILE A 106 -25.05 -5.11 -24.89
C ILE A 106 -25.81 -5.13 -26.22
N SER A 107 -26.35 -3.98 -26.64
CA SER A 107 -27.17 -3.88 -27.83
C SER A 107 -26.40 -4.32 -29.09
N ALA A 108 -27.13 -4.84 -30.10
CA ALA A 108 -26.54 -5.29 -31.36
C ALA A 108 -25.72 -4.18 -32.07
N GLY A 109 -26.14 -2.92 -31.92
CA GLY A 109 -25.44 -1.76 -32.50
C GLY A 109 -24.12 -1.42 -31.80
N GLU A 110 -24.02 -1.68 -30.49
CA GLU A 110 -22.84 -1.38 -29.68
C GLU A 110 -21.87 -2.57 -29.59
N ARG A 111 -22.35 -3.78 -29.89
CA ARG A 111 -21.59 -5.02 -29.72
C ARG A 111 -20.27 -5.02 -30.50
N GLN A 112 -20.29 -4.61 -31.76
CA GLN A 112 -19.10 -4.60 -32.60
C GLN A 112 -18.05 -3.64 -32.03
N GLN A 113 -18.46 -2.45 -31.63
CA GLN A 113 -17.59 -1.44 -31.02
C GLN A 113 -16.96 -1.96 -29.72
N PHE A 114 -17.77 -2.56 -28.84
CA PHE A 114 -17.32 -3.19 -27.60
C PHE A 114 -16.25 -4.26 -27.86
N MET A 115 -16.51 -5.18 -28.80
CA MET A 115 -15.58 -6.27 -29.11
C MET A 115 -14.24 -5.74 -29.65
N GLU A 116 -14.26 -4.77 -30.55
CA GLU A 116 -13.07 -4.17 -31.13
C GLU A 116 -12.26 -3.38 -30.07
N GLU A 117 -12.94 -2.65 -29.20
CA GLU A 117 -12.29 -1.91 -28.11
C GLU A 117 -11.64 -2.88 -27.12
N ALA A 118 -12.35 -3.94 -26.71
CA ALA A 118 -11.83 -4.95 -25.79
C ALA A 118 -10.60 -5.67 -26.38
N LEU A 119 -10.63 -6.09 -27.65
CA LEU A 119 -9.49 -6.73 -28.32
C LEU A 119 -8.28 -5.80 -28.43
N ARG A 120 -8.51 -4.55 -28.80
CA ARG A 120 -7.46 -3.51 -28.87
C ARG A 120 -6.87 -3.24 -27.51
N PHE A 121 -7.71 -3.18 -26.47
CA PHE A 121 -7.26 -2.98 -25.08
C PHE A 121 -6.44 -4.17 -24.60
N ALA A 122 -6.91 -5.41 -24.80
CA ALA A 122 -6.22 -6.64 -24.40
C ALA A 122 -4.85 -6.79 -25.08
N GLY A 123 -4.71 -6.32 -26.33
CA GLY A 123 -3.45 -6.38 -27.08
C GLY A 123 -2.98 -7.79 -27.38
N ILE A 124 -3.91 -8.73 -27.64
CA ILE A 124 -3.60 -10.14 -27.90
C ILE A 124 -3.42 -10.45 -29.41
N GLY A 125 -3.63 -9.47 -30.28
CA GLY A 125 -3.40 -9.57 -31.73
C GLY A 125 -4.14 -10.73 -32.40
N GLN A 126 -3.44 -11.47 -33.24
CA GLN A 126 -4.02 -12.60 -34.00
C GLN A 126 -4.52 -13.74 -33.10
N ALA A 127 -4.05 -13.85 -31.87
CA ALA A 127 -4.51 -14.87 -30.93
C ALA A 127 -6.02 -14.74 -30.62
N ALA A 128 -6.63 -13.57 -30.89
CA ALA A 128 -8.06 -13.37 -30.75
C ALA A 128 -8.91 -14.38 -31.57
N GLU A 129 -8.37 -14.93 -32.63
CA GLU A 129 -9.01 -15.92 -33.50
C GLU A 129 -8.69 -17.37 -33.12
N ALA A 130 -7.90 -17.60 -32.07
CA ALA A 130 -7.59 -18.93 -31.53
C ALA A 130 -8.46 -19.25 -30.32
N PRO A 131 -8.76 -20.55 -30.03
CA PRO A 131 -9.47 -20.94 -28.84
C PRO A 131 -8.79 -20.49 -27.55
N VAL A 132 -9.57 -20.01 -26.59
CA VAL A 132 -9.05 -19.42 -25.35
C VAL A 132 -8.23 -20.42 -24.51
N ARG A 133 -8.51 -21.74 -24.61
CA ARG A 133 -7.71 -22.80 -23.97
C ARG A 133 -6.24 -22.81 -24.43
N THR A 134 -5.91 -22.18 -25.57
CA THR A 134 -4.54 -22.09 -26.06
C THR A 134 -3.80 -20.82 -25.57
N TYR A 135 -4.50 -19.96 -24.83
CA TYR A 135 -3.94 -18.73 -24.35
C TYR A 135 -2.96 -18.94 -23.20
N SER A 136 -1.93 -18.11 -23.13
CA SER A 136 -1.19 -17.98 -21.87
C SER A 136 -2.09 -17.38 -20.79
N THR A 137 -1.76 -17.62 -19.51
CA THR A 137 -2.50 -17.00 -18.38
C THR A 137 -2.59 -15.49 -18.54
N GLY A 138 -1.50 -14.84 -18.99
CA GLY A 138 -1.46 -13.40 -19.21
C GLY A 138 -2.43 -12.94 -20.31
N MET A 139 -2.52 -13.65 -21.44
CA MET A 139 -3.45 -13.33 -22.53
C MET A 139 -4.91 -13.50 -22.08
N PHE A 140 -5.20 -14.58 -21.38
CA PHE A 140 -6.52 -14.86 -20.85
C PHE A 140 -7.01 -13.74 -19.92
N VAL A 141 -6.17 -13.39 -18.95
CA VAL A 141 -6.48 -12.35 -17.97
C VAL A 141 -6.61 -10.97 -18.62
N ARG A 142 -5.76 -10.64 -19.60
CA ARG A 142 -5.87 -9.39 -20.36
C ARG A 142 -7.20 -9.27 -21.10
N LEU A 143 -7.65 -10.36 -21.75
CA LEU A 143 -8.92 -10.35 -22.46
C LEU A 143 -10.12 -10.24 -21.52
N ALA A 144 -10.09 -10.98 -20.40
CA ALA A 144 -11.15 -10.97 -19.40
C ALA A 144 -11.30 -9.60 -18.72
N PHE A 145 -10.17 -8.97 -18.36
CA PHE A 145 -10.17 -7.62 -17.81
C PHE A 145 -10.66 -6.58 -18.85
N ALA A 146 -10.18 -6.69 -20.09
CA ALA A 146 -10.60 -5.82 -21.19
C ALA A 146 -12.12 -5.85 -21.40
N ALA A 147 -12.71 -7.04 -21.40
CA ALA A 147 -14.15 -7.21 -21.52
C ALA A 147 -14.89 -6.40 -20.44
N ALA A 148 -14.47 -6.50 -19.19
CA ALA A 148 -15.14 -5.81 -18.08
C ALA A 148 -15.04 -4.28 -18.19
N VAL A 149 -13.84 -3.73 -18.45
CA VAL A 149 -13.63 -2.27 -18.45
C VAL A 149 -14.09 -1.56 -19.75
N CYS A 150 -14.22 -2.30 -20.84
CA CYS A 150 -14.73 -1.76 -22.12
C CYS A 150 -16.25 -1.86 -22.25
N SER A 151 -16.94 -2.57 -21.33
CA SER A 151 -18.41 -2.65 -21.33
C SER A 151 -19.11 -1.42 -20.77
N THR A 152 -18.36 -0.43 -20.26
CA THR A 152 -18.86 0.85 -19.70
C THR A 152 -20.06 0.70 -18.76
N PRO A 153 -19.99 -0.09 -17.69
CA PRO A 153 -21.08 -0.28 -16.75
C PRO A 153 -21.30 0.95 -15.88
N GLU A 154 -22.49 1.10 -15.29
CA GLU A 154 -22.76 2.12 -14.27
C GLU A 154 -22.15 1.76 -12.90
N ILE A 155 -21.95 0.45 -12.65
CA ILE A 155 -21.32 -0.09 -11.44
C ILE A 155 -20.31 -1.15 -11.85
N LEU A 156 -19.07 -1.02 -11.37
CA LEU A 156 -18.01 -2.00 -11.58
C LEU A 156 -17.45 -2.48 -10.24
N LEU A 157 -17.54 -3.79 -10.01
CA LEU A 157 -16.99 -4.47 -8.83
C LEU A 157 -15.68 -5.17 -9.21
N VAL A 158 -14.60 -4.91 -8.50
CA VAL A 158 -13.27 -5.45 -8.81
C VAL A 158 -12.69 -6.12 -7.57
N ASP A 159 -12.39 -7.43 -7.66
CA ASP A 159 -11.75 -8.22 -6.61
C ASP A 159 -10.32 -8.57 -7.02
N GLU A 160 -9.32 -7.97 -6.39
CA GLU A 160 -7.87 -8.25 -6.56
C GLU A 160 -7.34 -8.24 -8.00
N ALA A 161 -8.16 -7.85 -8.96
CA ALA A 161 -7.86 -7.98 -10.39
C ALA A 161 -6.91 -6.89 -10.94
N LEU A 162 -6.41 -5.97 -10.11
CA LEU A 162 -5.51 -4.89 -10.56
C LEU A 162 -4.04 -5.33 -10.64
N SER A 163 -3.69 -6.47 -10.05
CA SER A 163 -2.32 -7.02 -10.04
C SER A 163 -2.02 -7.93 -11.24
N VAL A 164 -2.85 -7.89 -12.30
CA VAL A 164 -2.78 -8.84 -13.42
C VAL A 164 -1.97 -8.32 -14.61
N GLY A 165 -1.27 -9.23 -15.27
CA GLY A 165 -0.45 -8.92 -16.44
C GLY A 165 0.94 -8.37 -16.09
N ASP A 166 1.64 -7.86 -17.08
CA ASP A 166 2.92 -7.18 -16.90
C ASP A 166 2.74 -5.71 -16.50
N ALA A 167 3.82 -5.06 -16.09
CA ALA A 167 3.81 -3.67 -15.63
C ALA A 167 3.24 -2.69 -16.67
N ALA A 168 3.44 -2.96 -17.97
CA ALA A 168 2.90 -2.13 -19.06
C ALA A 168 1.37 -2.25 -19.14
N PHE A 169 0.85 -3.46 -19.02
CA PHE A 169 -0.58 -3.71 -19.02
C PHE A 169 -1.24 -3.16 -17.74
N GLN A 170 -0.62 -3.35 -16.58
CA GLN A 170 -1.10 -2.75 -15.32
C GLN A 170 -1.24 -1.23 -15.43
N LYS A 171 -0.22 -0.54 -15.98
CA LYS A 171 -0.29 0.91 -16.22
C LYS A 171 -1.49 1.29 -17.10
N LYS A 172 -1.78 0.48 -18.14
CA LYS A 172 -2.92 0.66 -19.02
C LYS A 172 -4.25 0.42 -18.29
N CYS A 173 -4.33 -0.60 -17.44
CA CYS A 173 -5.50 -0.86 -16.60
C CYS A 173 -5.78 0.31 -15.65
N TYR A 174 -4.76 0.83 -14.99
CA TYR A 174 -4.90 1.98 -14.10
C TYR A 174 -5.38 3.25 -14.84
N ALA A 175 -4.86 3.50 -16.04
CA ALA A 175 -5.32 4.64 -16.85
C ALA A 175 -6.80 4.50 -17.22
N ARG A 176 -7.21 3.30 -17.66
CA ARG A 176 -8.62 3.02 -18.03
C ARG A 176 -9.56 3.10 -16.84
N MET A 177 -9.15 2.56 -15.68
CA MET A 177 -9.93 2.65 -14.45
C MET A 177 -10.18 4.10 -14.04
N ARG A 178 -9.18 4.98 -14.18
CA ARG A 178 -9.34 6.40 -13.90
C ARG A 178 -10.31 7.07 -14.86
N GLU A 179 -10.22 6.76 -16.16
CA GLU A 179 -11.12 7.27 -17.17
C GLU A 179 -12.59 6.89 -16.88
N ILE A 180 -12.85 5.62 -16.62
CA ILE A 180 -14.22 5.15 -16.36
C ILE A 180 -14.76 5.61 -15.00
N SER A 181 -13.90 5.89 -14.00
CA SER A 181 -14.33 6.33 -12.66
C SER A 181 -15.05 7.69 -12.66
N GLU A 182 -14.96 8.46 -13.73
CA GLU A 182 -15.72 9.72 -13.88
C GLU A 182 -17.23 9.49 -14.06
N HIS A 183 -17.63 8.30 -14.54
CA HIS A 183 -19.03 7.98 -14.89
C HIS A 183 -19.51 6.66 -14.29
N THR A 184 -18.61 5.83 -13.77
CA THR A 184 -18.88 4.51 -13.22
C THR A 184 -18.64 4.50 -11.72
N SER A 185 -19.59 3.98 -10.96
CA SER A 185 -19.38 3.71 -9.52
C SER A 185 -18.47 2.50 -9.37
N LEU A 186 -17.34 2.65 -8.68
CA LEU A 186 -16.35 1.58 -8.51
C LEU A 186 -16.32 1.06 -7.08
N VAL A 187 -16.35 -0.27 -6.93
CA VAL A 187 -16.04 -0.92 -5.65
C VAL A 187 -14.79 -1.78 -5.86
N LEU A 188 -13.70 -1.38 -5.23
CA LEU A 188 -12.40 -2.01 -5.35
C LEU A 188 -12.06 -2.78 -4.09
N VAL A 189 -11.85 -4.10 -4.21
CA VAL A 189 -11.23 -4.90 -3.15
C VAL A 189 -9.79 -5.17 -3.53
N SER A 190 -8.85 -4.85 -2.66
CA SER A 190 -7.43 -5.11 -2.90
C SER A 190 -6.68 -5.24 -1.59
N HIS A 191 -5.61 -6.03 -1.61
CA HIS A 191 -4.58 -6.03 -0.56
C HIS A 191 -3.53 -4.94 -0.80
N ASP A 192 -3.46 -4.39 -2.01
CA ASP A 192 -2.57 -3.29 -2.36
C ASP A 192 -3.15 -1.96 -1.85
N LEU A 193 -2.65 -1.53 -0.69
CA LEU A 193 -3.00 -0.25 -0.07
C LEU A 193 -2.67 0.95 -0.97
N HIS A 194 -1.58 0.87 -1.77
CA HIS A 194 -1.23 1.94 -2.70
C HIS A 194 -2.27 2.09 -3.80
N ALA A 195 -2.74 0.98 -4.36
CA ALA A 195 -3.82 1.00 -5.33
C ALA A 195 -5.07 1.63 -4.71
N LEU A 196 -5.50 1.17 -3.52
CA LEU A 196 -6.70 1.69 -2.86
C LEU A 196 -6.58 3.19 -2.53
N THR A 197 -5.49 3.64 -1.92
CA THR A 197 -5.31 5.06 -1.55
C THR A 197 -5.15 5.99 -2.75
N ARG A 198 -4.72 5.46 -3.89
CA ARG A 198 -4.57 6.22 -5.14
C ARG A 198 -5.90 6.40 -5.88
N PHE A 199 -6.79 5.40 -5.82
CA PHE A 199 -8.06 5.39 -6.57
C PHE A 199 -9.26 5.78 -5.73
N CYS A 200 -9.24 5.46 -4.44
CA CYS A 200 -10.39 5.64 -3.56
C CYS A 200 -10.19 6.83 -2.63
N SER A 201 -11.12 7.76 -2.63
CA SER A 201 -11.18 8.81 -1.61
C SER A 201 -11.72 8.27 -0.28
N ARG A 202 -12.53 7.20 -0.33
CA ARG A 202 -13.20 6.56 0.80
C ARG A 202 -12.92 5.06 0.79
N ILE A 203 -12.66 4.50 1.98
CA ILE A 203 -12.39 3.08 2.16
C ILE A 203 -13.21 2.54 3.32
N LEU A 204 -13.79 1.36 3.11
CA LEU A 204 -14.45 0.54 4.12
C LEU A 204 -13.43 -0.46 4.67
N VAL A 205 -13.21 -0.45 5.98
CA VAL A 205 -12.38 -1.47 6.64
C VAL A 205 -13.29 -2.56 7.19
N MET A 206 -13.05 -3.78 6.74
CA MET A 206 -13.78 -4.97 7.21
C MET A 206 -12.93 -5.79 8.18
N ASP A 207 -13.52 -6.16 9.30
CA ASP A 207 -12.98 -7.16 10.20
C ASP A 207 -14.10 -8.07 10.73
N SER A 208 -13.82 -9.36 10.79
CA SER A 208 -14.72 -10.39 11.35
C SER A 208 -16.17 -10.28 10.82
N GLY A 209 -16.33 -10.02 9.52
CA GLY A 209 -17.61 -9.93 8.83
C GLY A 209 -18.39 -8.63 9.03
N ARG A 210 -17.79 -7.61 9.63
CA ARG A 210 -18.41 -6.30 9.87
C ARG A 210 -17.61 -5.17 9.23
N ILE A 211 -18.25 -4.05 8.93
CA ILE A 211 -17.55 -2.80 8.65
C ILE A 211 -17.21 -2.14 9.98
N VAL A 212 -15.93 -2.02 10.28
CA VAL A 212 -15.44 -1.41 11.52
C VAL A 212 -15.00 0.04 11.32
N PHE A 213 -14.83 0.46 10.08
CA PHE A 213 -14.58 1.85 9.70
C PHE A 213 -15.11 2.12 8.29
N ASP A 214 -15.63 3.31 8.09
CA ASP A 214 -16.12 3.85 6.82
C ASP A 214 -15.77 5.33 6.76
N GLY A 215 -14.79 5.70 5.94
CA GLY A 215 -14.32 7.07 5.89
C GLY A 215 -13.15 7.30 4.93
N PRO A 216 -12.44 8.44 5.09
CA PRO A 216 -11.35 8.83 4.22
C PRO A 216 -10.26 7.74 4.12
N ALA A 217 -9.69 7.57 2.92
CA ALA A 217 -8.71 6.51 2.66
C ALA A 217 -7.50 6.54 3.60
N ARG A 218 -7.04 7.73 4.00
CA ARG A 218 -5.91 7.88 4.93
C ARG A 218 -6.21 7.30 6.31
N GLU A 219 -7.37 7.64 6.86
CA GLU A 219 -7.79 7.16 8.18
C GLU A 219 -8.08 5.66 8.18
N ALA A 220 -8.67 5.16 7.08
CA ALA A 220 -8.96 3.75 6.90
C ALA A 220 -7.69 2.88 6.98
N VAL A 221 -6.59 3.36 6.40
CA VAL A 221 -5.31 2.68 6.46
C VAL A 221 -4.80 2.55 7.89
N ASP A 222 -4.91 3.63 8.69
CA ASP A 222 -4.49 3.62 10.09
C ASP A 222 -5.33 2.66 10.94
N VAL A 223 -6.65 2.59 10.67
CA VAL A 223 -7.54 1.62 11.31
C VAL A 223 -7.16 0.19 10.93
N TYR A 224 -6.90 -0.06 9.65
CA TYR A 224 -6.51 -1.38 9.17
C TYR A 224 -5.21 -1.89 9.80
N TYR A 225 -4.17 -1.03 9.89
CA TYR A 225 -2.92 -1.41 10.57
C TYR A 225 -3.11 -1.70 12.05
N ARG A 226 -3.95 -0.93 12.76
CA ARG A 226 -4.28 -1.25 14.16
C ARG A 226 -4.92 -2.63 14.32
N ILE A 227 -5.79 -3.01 13.38
CA ILE A 227 -6.41 -4.35 13.36
C ILE A 227 -5.35 -5.43 13.11
N LEU A 228 -4.43 -5.23 12.16
CA LEU A 228 -3.35 -6.18 11.89
C LEU A 228 -2.48 -6.38 13.13
N GLN A 229 -2.03 -5.30 13.76
CA GLN A 229 -1.21 -5.36 14.97
C GLN A 229 -1.95 -6.02 16.15
N ALA A 230 -3.25 -5.71 16.34
CA ALA A 230 -4.06 -6.34 17.39
C ALA A 230 -4.19 -7.86 17.17
N ALA A 231 -4.33 -8.28 15.91
CA ALA A 231 -4.42 -9.68 15.55
C ALA A 231 -3.10 -10.44 15.73
N GLU A 232 -1.97 -9.85 15.31
CA GLU A 232 -0.64 -10.41 15.54
C GLU A 232 -0.34 -10.56 17.05
N ARG A 233 -0.74 -9.57 17.85
CA ARG A 233 -0.63 -9.65 19.32
C ARG A 233 -1.48 -10.78 19.91
N ALA A 234 -2.70 -10.96 19.40
CA ALA A 234 -3.58 -12.03 19.85
C ALA A 234 -3.06 -13.43 19.47
N GLU A 235 -2.51 -13.58 18.28
CA GLU A 235 -1.90 -14.83 17.80
C GLU A 235 -0.62 -15.18 18.59
N ASN A 236 0.14 -14.17 19.03
CA ASN A 236 1.39 -14.34 19.77
C ASN A 236 1.22 -14.30 21.29
N GLY A 237 0.01 -14.22 21.83
CA GLY A 237 -0.28 -14.29 23.27
C GLY A 237 0.20 -13.10 24.10
N LEU A 238 0.43 -11.93 23.50
CA LEU A 238 1.01 -10.75 24.16
C LEU A 238 -0.06 -9.86 24.83
N ARG A 239 0.14 -9.55 26.12
CA ARG A 239 -0.68 -8.62 26.88
C ARG A 239 -0.33 -7.16 26.55
N GLU A 240 -1.35 -6.30 26.54
CA GLU A 240 -1.20 -4.83 26.43
C GLU A 240 -0.19 -4.28 27.46
N VAL A 241 0.88 -3.65 27.01
CA VAL A 241 1.72 -2.82 27.85
C VAL A 241 1.18 -1.38 27.72
N ARG A 242 0.52 -0.90 28.79
CA ARG A 242 0.16 0.52 28.93
C ARG A 242 1.43 1.34 28.99
N THR A 243 1.55 2.32 28.13
CA THR A 243 2.59 3.36 28.20
C THR A 243 2.17 4.37 29.25
N ASP A 244 2.80 4.30 30.42
CA ASP A 244 2.74 5.37 31.41
C ASP A 244 3.64 6.53 30.98
N ASP A 245 3.31 7.73 31.46
CA ASP A 245 3.80 9.04 31.02
C ASP A 245 5.33 9.22 30.93
N PRO A 246 5.83 10.14 30.06
CA PRO A 246 7.26 10.37 29.86
C PRO A 246 7.90 11.15 31.01
N VAL A 247 9.02 10.67 31.50
CA VAL A 247 9.91 11.38 32.44
C VAL A 247 10.91 12.20 31.60
N TYR A 248 11.00 13.49 31.89
CA TYR A 248 11.93 14.43 31.24
C TYR A 248 13.32 14.39 31.94
N GLY A 249 14.38 14.26 31.15
CA GLY A 249 15.77 14.34 31.58
C GLY A 249 16.60 15.38 30.82
N ASP A 250 17.81 15.72 31.29
CA ASP A 250 18.66 16.82 30.83
C ASP A 250 19.26 16.66 29.42
N ARG A 251 19.43 17.79 28.69
CA ARG A 251 19.58 17.94 27.24
C ARG A 251 21.07 18.09 26.80
N GLU A 252 21.91 17.09 26.81
CA GLU A 252 23.27 17.29 26.26
C GLU A 252 23.69 16.42 25.08
N SER A 253 22.92 15.42 24.67
CA SER A 253 23.16 14.68 23.40
C SER A 253 21.85 14.15 22.85
N GLY A 254 21.65 14.21 21.52
CA GLY A 254 20.48 13.66 20.83
C GLY A 254 20.27 12.16 21.02
N VAL A 255 21.18 11.46 21.71
CA VAL A 255 21.15 10.01 21.90
C VAL A 255 20.45 9.65 23.20
N PRO A 256 19.51 8.66 23.20
CA PRO A 256 18.74 8.28 24.38
C PRO A 256 19.59 7.86 25.56
N GLU A 257 19.20 8.30 26.77
CA GLU A 257 19.75 7.83 28.03
C GLU A 257 19.35 6.38 28.35
N GLU A 258 20.11 5.71 29.21
CA GLU A 258 19.78 4.35 29.63
C GLU A 258 18.45 4.25 30.39
N SER A 259 18.02 5.32 31.05
CA SER A 259 16.72 5.44 31.73
C SER A 259 15.52 5.27 30.80
N PHE A 260 15.69 5.55 29.50
CA PHE A 260 14.61 5.43 28.48
C PHE A 260 14.50 4.04 27.85
N LEU A 261 15.43 3.12 28.17
CA LEU A 261 15.44 1.78 27.59
C LEU A 261 14.21 0.96 27.99
N ARG A 262 13.47 0.49 26.99
CA ARG A 262 12.30 -0.40 27.14
C ARG A 262 12.65 -1.81 26.68
N PRO A 263 12.01 -2.87 27.22
CA PRO A 263 12.16 -4.21 26.70
C PRO A 263 11.84 -4.29 25.20
N ALA A 264 12.68 -4.96 24.44
CA ALA A 264 12.41 -5.26 23.05
C ALA A 264 11.54 -6.52 22.96
N ASP A 265 10.55 -6.51 22.06
CA ASP A 265 9.69 -7.64 21.81
C ASP A 265 10.43 -8.70 20.99
N PRO A 266 10.65 -9.92 21.51
CA PRO A 266 11.32 -10.98 20.79
C PRO A 266 10.62 -11.39 19.50
N THR A 267 9.28 -11.19 19.39
CA THR A 267 8.50 -11.56 18.22
C THR A 267 8.72 -10.61 17.03
N CYS A 268 9.21 -9.39 17.31
CA CYS A 268 9.60 -8.43 16.27
C CYS A 268 11.05 -8.63 15.79
N MET A 269 11.75 -9.68 16.25
CA MET A 269 13.15 -9.91 15.91
C MET A 269 13.31 -10.97 14.85
N SER A 270 14.24 -10.73 13.91
CA SER A 270 14.71 -11.70 12.91
C SER A 270 16.23 -11.75 12.86
N GLY A 271 16.82 -12.84 12.36
CA GLY A 271 18.26 -13.04 12.23
C GLY A 271 18.79 -14.29 12.93
N GLU A 272 20.12 -14.53 12.87
CA GLU A 272 20.76 -15.72 13.45
C GLU A 272 20.73 -15.74 15.01
N GLY A 273 20.58 -14.58 15.63
CA GLY A 273 20.33 -14.46 17.07
C GLY A 273 21.53 -14.63 17.99
N ARG A 274 22.79 -14.66 17.50
CA ARG A 274 23.99 -14.66 18.36
C ARG A 274 24.24 -13.31 19.05
N ILE A 275 23.72 -12.23 18.45
CA ILE A 275 23.64 -10.90 19.06
C ILE A 275 22.18 -10.51 19.02
N ARG A 276 21.58 -10.23 20.19
CA ARG A 276 20.15 -9.94 20.32
C ARG A 276 19.94 -8.62 21.03
N VAL A 277 18.98 -7.85 20.57
CA VAL A 277 18.52 -6.63 21.27
C VAL A 277 17.66 -7.05 22.46
N ARG A 278 18.00 -6.61 23.68
CA ARG A 278 17.22 -6.85 24.89
C ARG A 278 16.30 -5.69 25.22
N ARG A 279 16.83 -4.49 25.12
CA ARG A 279 16.09 -3.24 25.37
C ARG A 279 16.47 -2.22 24.30
N PHE A 280 15.59 -1.30 24.01
CA PHE A 280 15.85 -0.21 23.10
C PHE A 280 15.19 1.08 23.57
N ALA A 281 15.72 2.22 23.11
CA ALA A 281 15.11 3.54 23.27
C ALA A 281 15.32 4.38 22.03
N TYR A 282 14.46 5.37 21.84
CA TYR A 282 14.63 6.36 20.79
C TYR A 282 14.16 7.74 21.26
N THR A 283 14.77 8.77 20.68
CA THR A 283 14.48 10.18 20.97
C THR A 283 14.37 10.95 19.65
N VAL A 284 13.69 12.08 19.72
CA VAL A 284 13.73 13.11 18.67
C VAL A 284 14.21 14.39 19.34
N ASP A 285 15.31 14.96 18.82
CA ASP A 285 16.02 16.10 19.43
C ASP A 285 16.33 15.89 20.92
N GLY A 286 16.75 14.66 21.29
CA GLY A 286 17.12 14.27 22.64
C GLY A 286 15.94 14.05 23.62
N VAL A 287 14.69 14.18 23.16
CA VAL A 287 13.49 13.98 23.99
C VAL A 287 12.81 12.67 23.60
N PRO A 288 12.31 11.84 24.56
CA PRO A 288 11.48 10.69 24.22
C PRO A 288 10.34 11.10 23.27
N PHE A 289 10.23 10.35 22.17
CA PHE A 289 9.34 10.77 21.09
C PHE A 289 7.87 10.68 21.49
N ALA A 290 7.15 11.79 21.34
CA ALA A 290 5.71 11.88 21.48
C ALA A 290 5.17 12.89 20.45
N GLY A 291 4.75 12.41 19.28
CA GLY A 291 4.13 13.30 18.27
C GLY A 291 4.66 13.11 16.85
N SER A 292 4.74 14.20 16.08
CA SER A 292 5.20 14.19 14.69
C SER A 292 6.66 14.64 14.56
N ILE A 293 7.42 13.97 13.69
CA ILE A 293 8.80 14.34 13.33
C ILE A 293 8.81 15.19 12.06
N ARG A 294 9.76 16.14 11.97
CA ARG A 294 9.95 17.04 10.83
C ARG A 294 11.34 16.91 10.23
N GLU A 295 11.47 17.32 8.97
CA GLU A 295 12.77 17.42 8.28
C GLU A 295 13.82 18.15 9.15
N GLY A 296 15.02 17.59 9.24
CA GLY A 296 16.16 18.15 9.95
C GLY A 296 16.23 17.81 11.43
N GLN A 297 15.17 17.29 12.05
CA GLN A 297 15.22 16.84 13.44
C GLN A 297 16.13 15.63 13.62
N GLU A 298 16.80 15.53 14.76
CA GLU A 298 17.71 14.43 15.06
C GLU A 298 16.96 13.26 15.69
N VAL A 299 17.07 12.08 15.08
CA VAL A 299 16.58 10.81 15.65
C VAL A 299 17.74 10.11 16.33
N GLY A 300 17.66 9.93 17.65
CA GLY A 300 18.61 9.14 18.42
C GLY A 300 18.05 7.75 18.72
N VAL A 301 18.89 6.71 18.60
CA VAL A 301 18.54 5.32 18.91
C VAL A 301 19.58 4.72 19.85
N ALA A 302 19.12 4.03 20.88
CA ALA A 302 19.96 3.24 21.79
C ALA A 302 19.47 1.80 21.85
N LEU A 303 20.38 0.84 21.72
CA LEU A 303 20.12 -0.61 21.74
C LEU A 303 20.98 -1.26 22.82
N GLU A 304 20.38 -1.83 23.84
CA GLU A 304 21.06 -2.73 24.75
C GLU A 304 21.05 -4.13 24.14
N VAL A 305 22.22 -4.65 23.84
CA VAL A 305 22.39 -5.93 23.16
C VAL A 305 23.11 -6.94 24.02
N LEU A 306 22.70 -8.20 23.93
CA LEU A 306 23.40 -9.34 24.47
C LEU A 306 24.14 -10.06 23.33
N SER A 307 25.46 -10.14 23.41
CA SER A 307 26.29 -10.88 22.48
C SER A 307 26.77 -12.20 23.09
N GLU A 308 26.58 -13.29 22.34
CA GLU A 308 27.12 -14.62 22.68
C GLU A 308 28.51 -14.85 22.05
N THR A 309 29.02 -13.89 21.27
CA THR A 309 30.26 -14.02 20.51
C THR A 309 31.11 -12.75 20.60
N ASP A 310 32.41 -12.91 20.40
CA ASP A 310 33.34 -11.80 20.19
C ASP A 310 33.48 -11.55 18.69
N THR A 311 33.41 -10.29 18.26
CA THR A 311 33.68 -9.92 16.85
C THR A 311 34.25 -8.53 16.76
N ASP A 312 35.11 -8.34 15.77
CA ASP A 312 35.62 -7.03 15.32
C ASP A 312 34.99 -6.59 13.98
N LEU A 313 33.99 -7.33 13.50
CA LEU A 313 33.29 -7.14 12.22
C LEU A 313 31.82 -6.75 12.41
N LEU A 314 31.48 -6.12 13.54
CA LEU A 314 30.12 -5.67 13.82
C LEU A 314 29.64 -4.67 12.76
N ILE A 315 28.44 -4.84 12.27
CA ILE A 315 27.71 -3.90 11.43
C ILE A 315 26.46 -3.50 12.17
N VAL A 316 26.26 -2.19 12.33
CA VAL A 316 25.04 -1.61 12.90
C VAL A 316 24.43 -0.68 11.86
N GLY A 317 23.14 -0.76 11.68
CA GLY A 317 22.44 0.09 10.75
C GLY A 317 20.97 0.24 11.10
N TYR A 318 20.28 0.92 10.23
CA TYR A 318 18.84 1.06 10.32
C TYR A 318 18.22 1.11 8.92
N GLN A 319 16.95 0.76 8.85
CA GLN A 319 16.12 0.86 7.68
C GLN A 319 14.83 1.56 8.06
N VAL A 320 14.37 2.47 7.21
CA VAL A 320 13.07 3.14 7.37
C VAL A 320 12.16 2.71 6.25
N ARG A 321 10.99 2.22 6.63
CA ARG A 321 9.92 1.81 5.71
C ARG A 321 8.72 2.71 5.87
N ASP A 322 7.97 2.90 4.80
CA ASP A 322 6.66 3.49 4.89
C ASP A 322 5.63 2.47 5.44
N ARG A 323 4.42 2.93 5.66
CA ARG A 323 3.29 2.10 6.12
C ARG A 323 2.91 0.95 5.17
N CYS A 324 3.42 0.94 3.95
CA CYS A 324 3.19 -0.11 2.96
C CYS A 324 4.33 -1.13 2.93
N GLY A 325 5.32 -0.98 3.82
CA GLY A 325 6.51 -1.82 3.86
C GLY A 325 7.55 -1.46 2.80
N THR A 326 7.35 -0.35 2.05
CA THR A 326 8.33 0.12 1.07
C THR A 326 9.53 0.71 1.78
N GLU A 327 10.71 0.23 1.46
CA GLU A 327 11.97 0.79 1.97
C GLU A 327 12.19 2.19 1.40
N ILE A 328 12.30 3.18 2.27
CA ILE A 328 12.44 4.58 1.88
C ILE A 328 13.90 5.00 1.91
N PHE A 329 14.58 4.74 3.02
CA PHE A 329 16.01 4.98 3.21
C PHE A 329 16.55 4.14 4.36
N GLY A 330 17.85 3.99 4.39
CA GLY A 330 18.57 3.29 5.46
C GLY A 330 20.06 3.55 5.33
N GLU A 331 20.78 3.30 6.41
CA GLU A 331 22.23 3.50 6.46
C GLU A 331 22.89 2.55 7.45
N THR A 332 24.17 2.28 7.26
CA THR A 332 24.99 1.54 8.21
C THR A 332 26.26 2.33 8.55
N GLN A 333 26.86 2.08 9.71
CA GLN A 333 28.13 2.74 10.03
C GLN A 333 29.29 2.39 9.08
N VAL A 334 29.11 1.38 8.23
CA VAL A 334 30.12 0.95 7.24
C VAL A 334 29.96 1.71 5.91
N THR A 335 28.73 2.08 5.57
CA THR A 335 28.39 2.80 4.32
C THR A 335 28.31 4.30 4.52
N SER A 336 28.15 4.76 5.76
CA SER A 336 28.17 6.19 6.09
C SER A 336 29.47 6.85 5.64
N ARG A 337 29.38 7.76 4.67
CA ARG A 337 30.53 8.50 4.14
C ARG A 337 31.12 9.41 5.22
N ALA A 338 32.37 9.20 5.58
CA ALA A 338 33.19 10.26 6.15
C ALA A 338 33.30 11.42 5.15
N GLU A 339 33.05 12.64 5.58
CA GLU A 339 32.98 13.83 4.71
C GLU A 339 34.30 14.17 3.99
N SER A 340 35.42 13.47 4.29
CA SER A 340 36.66 13.55 3.51
C SER A 340 37.51 12.27 3.56
N PRO A 341 38.33 11.99 2.52
CA PRO A 341 39.27 10.84 2.50
C PRO A 341 40.31 10.88 3.61
N GLU A 342 40.58 12.03 4.22
CA GLU A 342 41.55 12.20 5.30
C GLU A 342 40.98 11.83 6.66
N ASP A 343 39.67 12.00 6.88
CA ASP A 343 38.98 11.60 8.11
C ASP A 343 38.82 10.08 8.25
N THR A 344 38.89 9.34 7.13
CA THR A 344 38.69 7.88 7.09
C THR A 344 39.81 7.11 7.83
N LYS A 345 41.02 7.68 7.94
CA LYS A 345 42.15 7.02 8.60
C LYS A 345 42.18 7.20 10.11
N GLN A 346 41.50 8.20 10.66
CA GLN A 346 41.56 8.49 12.11
C GLN A 346 40.31 8.09 12.89
N ARG A 347 39.17 7.80 12.26
CA ARG A 347 37.89 7.46 12.93
C ARG A 347 37.12 6.35 12.22
N ALA A 348 37.76 5.22 11.90
CA ALA A 348 36.98 4.03 11.60
C ALA A 348 36.10 3.71 12.82
N PRO A 349 34.75 3.67 12.67
CA PRO A 349 33.87 3.38 13.80
C PRO A 349 34.29 2.05 14.42
N ARG A 350 34.37 1.99 15.75
CA ARG A 350 34.74 0.76 16.46
C ARG A 350 33.71 -0.32 16.10
N ARG A 351 34.13 -1.30 15.31
CA ARG A 351 33.30 -2.44 14.88
C ARG A 351 33.40 -3.63 15.83
N ARG A 352 33.87 -3.38 17.06
CA ARG A 352 34.18 -4.41 18.03
C ARG A 352 33.09 -4.55 19.07
N ILE A 353 32.56 -5.75 19.24
CA ILE A 353 31.71 -6.13 20.36
C ILE A 353 32.29 -7.38 21.04
N ARG A 354 32.15 -7.47 22.32
CA ARG A 354 32.59 -8.60 23.14
C ARG A 354 31.38 -9.34 23.71
N ARG A 355 31.57 -10.61 24.02
CA ARG A 355 30.56 -11.43 24.69
C ARG A 355 30.10 -10.74 25.98
N GLY A 356 28.77 -10.71 26.17
CA GLY A 356 28.12 -10.02 27.28
C GLY A 356 27.20 -8.91 26.81
N THR A 357 26.80 -8.06 27.76
CA THR A 357 25.88 -6.94 27.47
C THR A 357 26.67 -5.71 27.01
N SER A 358 26.23 -5.08 25.95
CA SER A 358 26.77 -3.85 25.39
C SER A 358 25.65 -2.87 25.06
N LEU A 359 25.96 -1.58 25.10
CA LEU A 359 25.03 -0.53 24.67
C LEU A 359 25.53 0.11 23.37
N ILE A 360 24.73 0.03 22.33
CA ILE A 360 24.99 0.61 21.01
C ILE A 360 24.12 1.86 20.88
N ARG A 361 24.71 2.97 20.47
CA ARG A 361 24.02 4.24 20.26
C ARG A 361 24.38 4.80 18.89
N PHE A 362 23.37 5.34 18.18
CA PHE A 362 23.57 6.08 16.94
C PHE A 362 22.47 7.15 16.78
N CYS A 363 22.75 8.13 15.94
CA CYS A 363 21.76 9.14 15.58
C CYS A 363 21.86 9.47 14.09
N PHE A 364 20.77 10.01 13.54
CA PHE A 364 20.72 10.52 12.17
C PHE A 364 19.70 11.65 12.07
N ARG A 365 19.80 12.47 11.01
CA ARG A 365 18.84 13.54 10.76
C ARG A 365 17.70 13.03 9.91
N TRP A 366 16.46 13.34 10.33
CA TRP A 366 15.28 12.97 9.57
C TRP A 366 15.24 13.71 8.23
N PRO A 367 15.18 13.03 7.09
CA PRO A 367 15.14 13.68 5.79
C PRO A 367 13.74 14.26 5.50
N GLY A 368 13.65 15.14 4.48
CA GLY A 368 12.40 15.67 3.97
C GLY A 368 11.61 14.59 3.22
N VAL A 369 10.90 13.73 3.95
CA VAL A 369 10.02 12.69 3.39
C VAL A 369 8.56 13.16 3.37
N ARG A 370 7.76 12.52 2.52
CA ARG A 370 6.31 12.78 2.42
C ARG A 370 5.65 12.64 3.80
N GLU A 371 4.63 13.44 4.05
CA GLU A 371 3.82 13.32 5.27
C GLU A 371 3.19 11.94 5.37
N GLY A 372 3.33 11.30 6.53
CA GLY A 372 2.82 9.96 6.78
C GLY A 372 3.54 9.23 7.90
N MET A 373 3.13 7.99 8.08
CA MET A 373 3.67 7.08 9.08
C MET A 373 4.83 6.28 8.50
N TYR A 374 5.91 6.19 9.26
CA TYR A 374 7.12 5.45 8.93
C TYR A 374 7.51 4.53 10.09
N PHE A 375 8.20 3.46 9.76
CA PHE A 375 8.70 2.48 10.71
C PHE A 375 10.21 2.39 10.58
N LEU A 376 10.89 2.57 11.70
CA LEU A 376 12.33 2.43 11.81
C LEU A 376 12.66 1.05 12.37
N THR A 377 13.47 0.30 11.63
CA THR A 377 13.99 -1.02 11.96
C THR A 377 15.49 -0.93 12.18
N PRO A 378 15.99 -0.90 13.41
CA PRO A 378 17.41 -1.03 13.69
C PRO A 378 17.89 -2.46 13.41
N GLY A 379 19.11 -2.59 12.87
CA GLY A 379 19.69 -3.87 12.50
C GLY A 379 21.12 -4.05 12.97
N ILE A 380 21.49 -5.31 13.26
CA ILE A 380 22.84 -5.72 13.67
C ILE A 380 23.27 -6.91 12.82
N GLY A 381 24.45 -6.81 12.23
CA GLY A 381 25.07 -7.85 11.42
C GLY A 381 26.55 -8.07 11.82
N ILE A 382 27.12 -9.14 11.31
CA ILE A 382 28.56 -9.44 11.37
C ILE A 382 29.05 -9.69 9.95
N GLY A 383 30.06 -8.93 9.51
CA GLY A 383 30.61 -9.09 8.17
C GLY A 383 31.68 -8.06 7.83
N GLU A 384 32.38 -8.27 6.73
CA GLU A 384 33.36 -7.31 6.21
C GLU A 384 32.68 -6.11 5.57
N ASP A 385 31.58 -6.36 4.87
CA ASP A 385 30.75 -5.37 4.20
C ASP A 385 29.24 -5.73 4.30
N VAL A 386 28.38 -4.82 3.87
CA VAL A 386 26.91 -4.95 3.97
C VAL A 386 26.38 -6.08 3.08
N LEU A 387 27.02 -6.38 1.95
CA LEU A 387 26.56 -7.41 1.00
C LEU A 387 26.93 -8.83 1.46
N ARG A 388 27.95 -8.96 2.31
CA ARG A 388 28.47 -10.25 2.82
C ARG A 388 28.27 -10.42 4.32
N GLN A 389 27.43 -9.61 4.94
CA GLN A 389 27.14 -9.73 6.36
C GLN A 389 26.20 -10.92 6.65
N LYS A 390 26.37 -11.48 7.84
CA LYS A 390 25.39 -12.37 8.45
C LYS A 390 24.51 -11.57 9.39
N GLU A 391 23.24 -11.50 9.09
CA GLU A 391 22.26 -10.80 9.91
C GLU A 391 22.13 -11.48 11.27
N GLN A 392 22.37 -10.73 12.35
CA GLN A 392 22.30 -11.24 13.70
C GLN A 392 20.98 -10.91 14.37
N CYS A 393 20.52 -9.67 14.25
CA CYS A 393 19.26 -9.22 14.82
C CYS A 393 18.75 -7.98 14.09
N TRP A 394 17.56 -8.08 13.51
CA TRP A 394 16.75 -6.95 13.07
C TRP A 394 15.58 -6.79 14.04
N LEU A 395 15.39 -5.58 14.57
CA LEU A 395 14.24 -5.22 15.40
C LEU A 395 13.20 -4.58 14.50
N ASN A 396 12.39 -5.45 13.85
CA ASN A 396 11.48 -5.06 12.77
C ASN A 396 10.38 -4.12 13.28
N ASP A 397 10.22 -2.99 12.58
CA ASP A 397 9.14 -2.00 12.74
C ASP A 397 8.91 -1.56 14.21
N ALA A 398 9.95 -1.63 15.03
CA ALA A 398 9.85 -1.38 16.47
C ALA A 398 9.62 0.08 16.85
N ILE A 399 9.98 1.01 15.95
CA ILE A 399 9.91 2.45 16.21
C ILE A 399 9.03 3.08 15.13
N ARG A 400 7.86 3.56 15.55
CA ARG A 400 6.96 4.32 14.69
C ARG A 400 7.31 5.80 14.76
N LEU A 401 7.40 6.44 13.58
CA LEU A 401 7.67 7.86 13.40
C LEU A 401 6.60 8.47 12.49
N ASP A 402 5.83 9.42 12.98
CA ASP A 402 4.82 10.13 12.19
C ASP A 402 5.46 11.39 11.58
N SER A 403 5.80 11.36 10.28
CA SER A 403 6.47 12.48 9.61
C SER A 403 5.46 13.55 9.20
N SER A 404 5.79 14.82 9.51
CA SER A 404 5.04 15.99 9.07
C SER A 404 5.90 16.84 8.13
N ALA A 405 5.38 17.10 6.94
CA ALA A 405 6.03 17.96 5.94
C ALA A 405 5.88 19.46 6.23
N GLY A 406 5.24 19.85 7.34
CA GLY A 406 5.06 21.26 7.72
C GLY A 406 4.30 22.09 6.69
N GLY A 407 3.39 21.48 5.93
CA GLY A 407 2.64 22.11 4.84
C GLY A 407 3.37 22.17 3.49
N ARG A 408 4.59 21.66 3.38
CA ARG A 408 5.31 21.53 2.10
C ARG A 408 4.79 20.32 1.31
N LEU A 409 4.54 20.50 0.02
CA LEU A 409 4.17 19.43 -0.88
C LEU A 409 5.43 18.70 -1.37
N ILE A 410 5.56 17.41 -1.01
CA ILE A 410 6.65 16.54 -1.47
C ILE A 410 6.09 15.61 -2.56
N TYR A 411 6.53 15.80 -3.80
CA TYR A 411 6.02 15.04 -4.96
C TYR A 411 6.55 13.61 -5.05
N GLY A 412 7.75 13.35 -4.51
CA GLY A 412 8.41 12.04 -4.48
C GLY A 412 8.27 11.33 -3.15
N MET A 413 9.15 10.37 -2.89
CA MET A 413 9.30 9.72 -1.58
C MET A 413 10.02 10.66 -0.60
N PHE A 414 10.99 11.41 -1.08
CA PHE A 414 11.75 12.42 -0.32
C PHE A 414 12.04 13.63 -1.20
N ASN A 415 12.35 14.76 -0.55
CA ASN A 415 12.64 16.01 -1.23
C ASN A 415 14.15 16.13 -1.49
N VAL A 416 14.51 16.42 -2.76
CA VAL A 416 15.85 16.86 -3.13
C VAL A 416 15.74 18.34 -3.48
N PRO A 417 16.32 19.26 -2.69
CA PRO A 417 16.26 20.69 -2.98
C PRO A 417 16.82 21.01 -4.36
N MET A 418 16.12 21.87 -5.10
CA MET A 418 16.63 22.41 -6.35
C MET A 418 17.69 23.48 -6.04
N GLU A 419 18.94 23.26 -6.42
CA GLU A 419 20.04 24.17 -6.08
C GLU A 419 20.05 25.44 -6.93
N ALA A 420 19.55 25.37 -8.17
CA ALA A 420 19.45 26.52 -9.06
C ALA A 420 18.22 26.43 -9.97
N PHE A 421 17.56 27.57 -10.17
CA PHE A 421 16.45 27.73 -11.10
C PHE A 421 16.64 28.99 -11.93
N ARG A 422 16.63 28.86 -13.26
CA ARG A 422 16.70 29.97 -14.19
C ARG A 422 15.72 29.79 -15.33
N ILE A 423 15.02 30.87 -15.68
CA ILE A 423 14.22 30.94 -16.90
C ILE A 423 14.95 31.82 -17.88
N ALA A 424 15.23 31.33 -19.10
CA ALA A 424 15.75 32.10 -20.21
C ALA A 424 14.73 32.10 -21.35
N GLU A 425 14.47 33.25 -21.91
CA GLU A 425 13.66 33.39 -23.12
C GLU A 425 14.47 32.85 -24.31
N VAL A 426 13.89 31.92 -25.05
CA VAL A 426 14.45 31.44 -26.31
C VAL A 426 13.93 32.35 -27.42
N PRO A 427 14.80 33.11 -28.11
CA PRO A 427 14.37 33.98 -29.20
C PRO A 427 13.69 33.15 -30.30
N ALA A 428 12.56 33.64 -30.80
CA ALA A 428 11.80 32.96 -31.84
C ALA A 428 12.75 32.68 -33.04
N ARG A 429 12.84 31.42 -33.46
CA ARG A 429 13.56 31.04 -34.68
C ARG A 429 12.93 31.79 -35.84
N LYS A 430 13.68 32.73 -36.51
CA LYS A 430 13.28 33.26 -37.78
C LYS A 430 13.10 32.10 -38.74
N GLY A 431 11.90 31.92 -39.25
CA GLY A 431 11.61 30.96 -40.30
C GLY A 431 12.55 31.22 -41.51
N PRO A 432 12.77 30.19 -42.34
CA PRO A 432 13.56 30.36 -43.56
C PRO A 432 12.94 31.49 -44.39
N ALA A 433 13.78 32.45 -44.79
CA ALA A 433 13.37 33.52 -45.69
C ALA A 433 12.83 32.93 -47.00
N ASP A 434 11.59 33.20 -47.33
CA ASP A 434 11.02 32.89 -48.66
C ASP A 434 11.96 33.47 -49.72
N GLY A 435 12.67 32.61 -50.39
CA GLY A 435 13.46 32.98 -51.57
C GLY A 435 12.48 33.44 -52.66
N LYS A 436 12.40 34.75 -52.86
CA LYS A 436 11.86 35.28 -54.08
C LYS A 436 12.78 34.90 -55.22
N GLU A 437 12.41 33.94 -56.00
CA GLU A 437 12.88 33.81 -57.35
C GLU A 437 12.43 35.05 -58.16
N GLN A 438 13.42 35.84 -58.54
CA GLN A 438 13.29 36.75 -59.67
C GLN A 438 14.04 36.12 -60.82
N GLY A 439 13.38 35.94 -61.91
CA GLY A 439 13.94 35.53 -63.19
C GLY A 439 12.88 34.97 -64.09
#